data_724a5c0666d20ac41e0af235af631c19
#
_entry.id   724a5c0666d20ac41e0af235af631c19
#
_cell.length_a   1.000
_cell.length_b   1.000
_cell.length_c   1.000
_cell.angle_alpha   90.00
_cell.angle_beta   90.00
_cell.angle_gamma   90.00
#
_symmetry.space_group_name_H-M   'P 1'
#
loop_
_entity.id
_entity.type
_entity.pdbx_description
1 polymer ?
#
loop_
_entity_poly.entity_id
_entity_poly.type
_entity_poly.pdbx_seq_one_letter_code
_entity_poly.pdbx_strand_id
1 'polypeptide(L)'
;MVQVRDHVTVHAAGVAKVGNPPGSQYRYSNSDNIAVGLMIESATGKPYEKSLQKLVLDPLKLTSTSLPMGTVISEPTFRGYDLDEPNAPIDRTTILAAGCAWASGGIVSTPTDLNKFIRGYVGGRLFGARTQAIQTDLFIPGGESGPPGPGLNSASLSLFRYETPCGVVYGHSRDTLGYTPFAVASPDGTRSATVSINLALNEDIIGQAVEVLNALRGAEVAAVCMALDGS
;
A
#
# COMPACT_ATOMS: atom_id res chain seq x y z
N MET A 1 -5.17 0.55 -27.30
CA MET A 1 -6.14 0.84 -26.21
C MET A 1 -6.77 -0.49 -25.83
N VAL A 2 -6.49 -1.01 -24.67
CA VAL A 2 -7.15 -2.20 -24.13
C VAL A 2 -8.21 -1.68 -23.16
N GLN A 3 -9.48 -1.89 -23.49
CA GLN A 3 -10.58 -1.53 -22.60
C GLN A 3 -10.70 -2.62 -21.54
N VAL A 4 -10.22 -2.30 -20.35
CA VAL A 4 -10.31 -3.18 -19.19
C VAL A 4 -11.51 -2.75 -18.38
N ARG A 5 -12.70 -3.24 -18.75
CA ARG A 5 -14.04 -2.83 -18.27
C ARG A 5 -14.41 -1.38 -18.60
N ASP A 6 -15.69 -1.08 -18.51
CA ASP A 6 -16.29 0.19 -18.91
C ASP A 6 -15.77 1.45 -18.18
N HIS A 7 -14.84 1.31 -17.25
CA HIS A 7 -14.39 2.40 -16.39
C HIS A 7 -12.85 2.54 -16.23
N VAL A 8 -12.05 1.62 -16.76
CA VAL A 8 -10.58 1.74 -16.69
C VAL A 8 -10.00 1.74 -18.10
N THR A 9 -9.61 2.90 -18.58
CA THR A 9 -8.88 3.02 -19.83
C THR A 9 -7.39 3.01 -19.55
N VAL A 10 -6.72 1.89 -19.81
CA VAL A 10 -5.27 1.85 -19.80
C VAL A 10 -4.78 2.42 -21.12
N HIS A 11 -4.25 3.61 -21.11
CA HIS A 11 -3.48 4.13 -22.24
C HIS A 11 -2.14 3.39 -22.23
N ALA A 12 -1.97 2.46 -23.15
CA ALA A 12 -0.65 2.00 -23.52
C ALA A 12 0.05 3.18 -24.24
N ALA A 13 0.52 4.14 -23.49
CA ALA A 13 1.53 5.06 -23.97
C ALA A 13 2.72 4.21 -24.38
N GLY A 14 3.12 4.35 -25.61
CA GLY A 14 4.06 3.56 -26.37
C GLY A 14 5.06 2.76 -25.57
N VAL A 15 5.52 1.65 -26.10
CA VAL A 15 6.43 0.69 -25.45
C VAL A 15 7.45 1.44 -24.60
N ALA A 16 7.14 1.60 -23.32
CA ALA A 16 8.10 2.15 -22.38
C ALA A 16 9.33 1.24 -22.47
N LYS A 17 10.48 1.79 -22.79
CA LYS A 17 11.72 1.02 -22.74
C LYS A 17 11.74 0.39 -21.35
N VAL A 18 11.78 -0.93 -21.30
CA VAL A 18 12.05 -1.67 -20.06
C VAL A 18 13.40 -1.11 -19.58
N GLY A 19 13.36 -0.31 -18.52
CA GLY A 19 14.51 0.52 -18.15
C GLY A 19 15.70 -0.29 -17.66
N ASN A 20 15.48 -1.55 -17.21
CA ASN A 20 16.51 -2.37 -16.56
C ASN A 20 16.29 -3.85 -16.85
N PRO A 21 17.37 -4.65 -16.92
CA PRO A 21 17.23 -6.09 -16.99
C PRO A 21 16.43 -6.63 -15.80
N PRO A 22 15.59 -7.67 -15.99
CA PRO A 22 14.87 -8.31 -14.89
C PRO A 22 15.80 -8.73 -13.75
N GLY A 23 15.41 -8.44 -12.51
CA GLY A 23 16.17 -8.79 -11.31
C GLY A 23 17.40 -7.91 -11.00
N SER A 24 17.69 -6.88 -11.82
CA SER A 24 18.87 -6.03 -11.62
C SER A 24 18.67 -4.93 -10.59
N GLN A 25 17.45 -4.43 -10.44
CA GLN A 25 17.09 -3.41 -9.45
C GLN A 25 15.59 -3.40 -9.18
N TYR A 26 15.21 -2.89 -8.02
CA TYR A 26 13.82 -2.59 -7.70
C TYR A 26 13.39 -1.28 -8.38
N ARG A 27 12.19 -1.30 -8.96
CA ARG A 27 11.52 -0.09 -9.47
C ARG A 27 10.02 -0.22 -9.23
N TYR A 28 9.48 0.66 -8.42
CA TYR A 28 8.04 0.70 -8.15
C TYR A 28 7.25 1.15 -9.38
N SER A 29 6.12 0.51 -9.63
CA SER A 29 5.18 0.93 -10.67
C SER A 29 3.74 0.59 -10.32
N ASN A 30 2.87 1.58 -10.33
CA ASN A 30 1.42 1.36 -10.21
C ASN A 30 0.85 0.54 -11.37
N SER A 31 1.45 0.65 -12.56
CA SER A 31 1.04 -0.11 -13.74
C SER A 31 1.26 -1.62 -13.59
N ASP A 32 2.29 -2.02 -12.84
CA ASP A 32 2.56 -3.43 -12.56
C ASP A 32 1.44 -4.06 -11.74
N ASN A 33 0.92 -3.33 -10.75
CA ASN A 33 -0.21 -3.78 -9.93
C ASN A 33 -1.49 -3.95 -10.77
N ILE A 34 -1.73 -3.05 -11.73
CA ILE A 34 -2.85 -3.18 -12.68
C ILE A 34 -2.65 -4.42 -13.55
N ALA A 35 -1.44 -4.63 -14.08
CA ALA A 35 -1.13 -5.81 -14.89
C ALA A 35 -1.35 -7.10 -14.10
N VAL A 36 -0.92 -7.16 -12.84
CA VAL A 36 -1.16 -8.31 -11.95
C VAL A 36 -2.67 -8.51 -11.71
N GLY A 37 -3.44 -7.45 -11.51
CA GLY A 37 -4.91 -7.54 -11.41
C GLY A 37 -5.52 -8.20 -12.64
N LEU A 38 -5.10 -7.81 -13.85
CA LEU A 38 -5.54 -8.42 -15.12
C LEU A 38 -5.12 -9.89 -15.26
N MET A 39 -3.91 -10.21 -14.81
CA MET A 39 -3.43 -11.60 -14.79
C MET A 39 -4.29 -12.47 -13.86
N ILE A 40 -4.72 -11.94 -12.70
CA ILE A 40 -5.62 -12.63 -11.77
C ILE A 40 -6.98 -12.89 -12.44
N GLU A 41 -7.55 -11.91 -13.14
CA GLU A 41 -8.79 -12.10 -13.88
C GLU A 41 -8.65 -13.18 -14.96
N SER A 42 -7.56 -13.12 -15.73
CA SER A 42 -7.26 -14.11 -16.76
C SER A 42 -7.10 -15.53 -16.20
N ALA A 43 -6.38 -15.67 -15.09
CA ALA A 43 -6.10 -16.95 -14.46
C ALA A 43 -7.32 -17.58 -13.76
N THR A 44 -8.20 -16.74 -13.21
CA THR A 44 -9.35 -17.19 -12.40
C THR A 44 -10.65 -17.25 -13.19
N GLY A 45 -10.73 -16.58 -14.33
CA GLY A 45 -11.96 -16.37 -15.09
C GLY A 45 -13.00 -15.54 -14.33
N LYS A 46 -12.58 -14.79 -13.30
CA LYS A 46 -13.45 -14.02 -12.41
C LYS A 46 -12.98 -12.57 -12.32
N PRO A 47 -13.91 -11.64 -12.08
CA PRO A 47 -13.57 -10.27 -11.72
C PRO A 47 -12.57 -10.21 -10.55
N TYR A 48 -11.60 -9.28 -10.62
CA TYR A 48 -10.58 -9.10 -9.60
C TYR A 48 -11.18 -8.92 -8.20
N GLU A 49 -12.28 -8.15 -8.08
CA GLU A 49 -12.97 -7.89 -6.81
C GLU A 49 -13.51 -9.18 -6.18
N LYS A 50 -14.00 -10.12 -7.00
CA LYS A 50 -14.48 -11.43 -6.54
C LYS A 50 -13.35 -12.32 -6.05
N SER A 51 -12.20 -12.24 -6.72
CA SER A 51 -11.00 -12.97 -6.32
C SER A 51 -10.43 -12.37 -5.03
N LEU A 52 -10.34 -11.03 -4.93
CA LEU A 52 -9.94 -10.31 -3.73
C LEU A 52 -10.84 -10.69 -2.53
N GLN A 53 -12.17 -10.60 -2.72
CA GLN A 53 -13.12 -10.96 -1.66
C GLN A 53 -12.87 -12.37 -1.14
N LYS A 54 -12.86 -13.34 -2.05
CA LYS A 54 -12.79 -14.77 -1.70
C LYS A 54 -11.43 -15.19 -1.13
N LEU A 55 -10.33 -14.65 -1.69
CA LEU A 55 -8.98 -15.13 -1.38
C LEU A 55 -8.27 -14.32 -0.31
N VAL A 56 -8.75 -13.10 -0.02
CA VAL A 56 -8.09 -12.21 0.95
C VAL A 56 -9.06 -11.73 2.03
N LEU A 57 -10.17 -11.07 1.63
CA LEU A 57 -11.03 -10.39 2.62
C LEU A 57 -11.75 -11.40 3.52
N ASP A 58 -12.36 -12.44 2.94
CA ASP A 58 -13.09 -13.46 3.69
C ASP A 58 -12.18 -14.28 4.62
N PRO A 59 -11.04 -14.84 4.16
CA PRO A 59 -10.14 -15.61 5.02
C PRO A 59 -9.58 -14.83 6.20
N LEU A 60 -9.34 -13.54 6.04
CA LEU A 60 -8.82 -12.66 7.08
C LEU A 60 -9.92 -11.93 7.86
N LYS A 61 -11.20 -12.12 7.48
CA LYS A 61 -12.38 -11.48 8.08
C LYS A 61 -12.27 -9.94 8.09
N LEU A 62 -11.90 -9.38 6.93
CA LEU A 62 -11.76 -7.93 6.74
C LEU A 62 -13.13 -7.32 6.38
N THR A 63 -14.00 -7.21 7.37
CA THR A 63 -15.41 -6.84 7.17
C THR A 63 -15.64 -5.35 6.89
N SER A 64 -14.64 -4.52 7.17
CA SER A 64 -14.65 -3.07 6.93
C SER A 64 -13.71 -2.68 5.79
N THR A 65 -13.43 -3.64 4.89
CA THR A 65 -12.52 -3.44 3.74
C THR A 65 -13.27 -3.78 2.46
N SER A 66 -13.14 -2.91 1.47
CA SER A 66 -13.78 -3.09 0.15
C SER A 66 -12.94 -2.49 -0.97
N LEU A 67 -13.23 -2.93 -2.20
CA LEU A 67 -12.78 -2.28 -3.43
C LEU A 67 -14.01 -1.67 -4.10
N PRO A 68 -14.31 -0.38 -3.87
CA PRO A 68 -15.48 0.27 -4.46
C PRO A 68 -15.33 0.42 -5.97
N MET A 69 -16.44 0.25 -6.69
CA MET A 69 -16.51 0.35 -8.16
C MET A 69 -17.03 1.74 -8.62
N GLY A 70 -16.69 2.78 -7.92
CA GLY A 70 -17.18 4.12 -8.28
C GLY A 70 -16.48 5.21 -7.49
N THR A 71 -17.04 6.40 -7.55
CA THR A 71 -16.49 7.61 -6.89
C THR A 71 -16.93 7.75 -5.44
N VAL A 72 -17.93 6.98 -5.00
CA VAL A 72 -18.51 7.13 -3.68
C VAL A 72 -17.85 6.17 -2.70
N ILE A 73 -17.26 6.72 -1.65
CA ILE A 73 -16.82 5.99 -0.47
C ILE A 73 -17.98 6.02 0.53
N SER A 74 -18.33 4.86 1.09
CA SER A 74 -19.43 4.75 2.06
C SER A 74 -19.08 5.48 3.37
N GLU A 75 -20.02 6.21 3.91
CA GLU A 75 -19.89 6.81 5.23
C GLU A 75 -19.96 5.73 6.37
N PRO A 76 -19.30 5.96 7.51
CA PRO A 76 -18.50 7.12 7.86
C PRO A 76 -17.12 7.10 7.19
N THR A 77 -16.72 8.25 6.64
CA THR A 77 -15.47 8.41 5.89
C THR A 77 -14.56 9.46 6.54
N PHE A 78 -13.31 9.10 6.69
CA PHE A 78 -12.22 10.01 7.04
C PHE A 78 -11.84 10.79 5.78
N ARG A 79 -12.16 12.09 5.72
CA ARG A 79 -11.93 12.90 4.51
C ARG A 79 -10.45 13.10 4.24
N GLY A 80 -10.05 12.97 2.99
CA GLY A 80 -8.68 13.11 2.55
C GLY A 80 -8.40 14.45 1.89
N TYR A 81 -7.20 15.00 2.12
CA TYR A 81 -6.81 16.33 1.67
C TYR A 81 -5.44 16.33 0.98
N ASP A 82 -5.29 17.21 -0.01
CA ASP A 82 -3.99 17.60 -0.57
C ASP A 82 -3.67 19.04 -0.20
N LEU A 83 -2.39 19.33 -0.10
CA LEU A 83 -1.88 20.70 0.04
C LEU A 83 -1.36 21.18 -1.33
N ASP A 84 -2.24 21.61 -2.21
CA ASP A 84 -1.83 22.23 -3.47
C ASP A 84 -1.41 23.71 -3.26
N GLU A 85 -1.91 24.31 -2.17
CA GLU A 85 -1.58 25.66 -1.72
C GLU A 85 -1.23 25.62 -0.22
N PRO A 86 -0.26 26.45 0.26
CA PRO A 86 0.24 26.36 1.63
C PRO A 86 -0.79 26.51 2.73
N ASN A 87 -1.95 27.08 2.46
CA ASN A 87 -2.95 27.45 3.45
C ASN A 87 -4.38 27.03 3.09
N ALA A 88 -4.58 26.23 2.04
CA ALA A 88 -5.90 25.80 1.60
C ALA A 88 -5.92 24.31 1.27
N PRO A 89 -6.17 23.41 2.23
CA PRO A 89 -6.30 22.00 1.95
C PRO A 89 -7.50 21.76 1.03
N ILE A 90 -7.27 21.04 -0.07
CA ILE A 90 -8.29 20.65 -1.04
C ILE A 90 -8.81 19.27 -0.66
N ASP A 91 -10.13 19.16 -0.44
CA ASP A 91 -10.79 17.88 -0.20
C ASP A 91 -10.74 17.03 -1.48
N ARG A 92 -10.05 15.91 -1.41
CA ARG A 92 -9.86 14.94 -2.49
C ARG A 92 -10.72 13.68 -2.35
N THR A 93 -11.48 13.57 -1.27
CA THR A 93 -12.23 12.35 -0.93
C THR A 93 -13.09 11.82 -2.08
N THR A 94 -13.64 12.69 -2.90
CA THR A 94 -14.57 12.34 -3.99
C THR A 94 -14.01 12.66 -5.39
N ILE A 95 -12.84 13.27 -5.50
CA ILE A 95 -12.27 13.72 -6.79
C ILE A 95 -11.70 12.56 -7.58
N LEU A 96 -11.05 11.62 -6.88
CA LEU A 96 -10.66 10.36 -7.49
C LEU A 96 -11.41 9.23 -6.81
N ALA A 97 -12.28 8.62 -7.61
CA ALA A 97 -12.87 7.36 -7.20
C ALA A 97 -11.78 6.39 -6.76
N ALA A 98 -11.88 5.84 -5.57
CA ALA A 98 -11.03 4.73 -5.17
C ALA A 98 -11.01 3.65 -6.27
N GLY A 99 -12.14 3.44 -6.95
CA GLY A 99 -12.24 2.54 -8.12
C GLY A 99 -11.34 2.90 -9.31
N CYS A 100 -10.91 4.16 -9.49
CA CYS A 100 -9.98 4.52 -10.58
C CYS A 100 -8.59 3.93 -10.37
N ALA A 101 -8.15 3.76 -9.15
CA ALA A 101 -6.88 3.12 -8.83
C ALA A 101 -6.95 1.59 -8.92
N TRP A 102 -8.14 1.02 -8.86
CA TRP A 102 -8.44 -0.41 -8.95
C TRP A 102 -7.41 -1.29 -8.23
N ALA A 103 -6.73 -2.21 -8.94
CA ALA A 103 -5.73 -3.11 -8.37
C ALA A 103 -4.45 -2.39 -7.89
N SER A 104 -4.22 -1.14 -8.30
CA SER A 104 -3.04 -0.39 -7.87
C SER A 104 -3.22 0.35 -6.54
N GLY A 105 -4.45 0.54 -6.05
CA GLY A 105 -4.66 1.26 -4.80
C GLY A 105 -6.09 1.66 -4.48
N GLY A 106 -7.08 1.00 -5.09
CA GLY A 106 -8.49 1.33 -4.94
C GLY A 106 -9.14 0.82 -3.65
N ILE A 107 -8.42 0.15 -2.77
CA ILE A 107 -8.98 -0.43 -1.55
C ILE A 107 -9.28 0.68 -0.53
N VAL A 108 -10.50 0.64 0.01
CA VAL A 108 -10.93 1.40 1.19
C VAL A 108 -10.97 0.47 2.39
N SER A 109 -10.36 0.87 3.49
CA SER A 109 -10.20 0.03 4.67
C SER A 109 -10.20 0.86 5.96
N THR A 110 -10.06 0.17 7.08
CA THR A 110 -9.85 0.76 8.41
C THR A 110 -8.49 0.35 8.98
N PRO A 111 -7.90 1.11 9.91
CA PRO A 111 -6.67 0.70 10.59
C PRO A 111 -6.76 -0.68 11.25
N THR A 112 -7.93 -1.03 11.78
CA THR A 112 -8.17 -2.36 12.38
C THR A 112 -8.06 -3.47 11.35
N ASP A 113 -8.66 -3.31 10.18
CA ASP A 113 -8.60 -4.32 9.12
C ASP A 113 -7.22 -4.34 8.44
N LEU A 114 -6.56 -3.19 8.30
CA LEU A 114 -5.16 -3.14 7.82
C LEU A 114 -4.22 -3.91 8.76
N ASN A 115 -4.39 -3.77 10.08
CA ASN A 115 -3.63 -4.56 11.06
C ASN A 115 -3.90 -6.07 10.93
N LYS A 116 -5.16 -6.50 10.72
CA LYS A 116 -5.48 -7.91 10.46
C LYS A 116 -4.86 -8.40 9.15
N PHE A 117 -4.96 -7.58 8.09
CA PHE A 117 -4.41 -7.89 6.78
C PHE A 117 -2.90 -8.09 6.86
N ILE A 118 -2.16 -7.10 7.37
CA ILE A 118 -0.70 -7.16 7.35
C ILE A 118 -0.15 -8.29 8.23
N ARG A 119 -0.77 -8.56 9.39
CA ARG A 119 -0.42 -9.74 10.19
C ARG A 119 -0.72 -11.04 9.46
N GLY A 120 -1.86 -11.15 8.80
CA GLY A 120 -2.22 -12.34 8.04
C GLY A 120 -1.32 -12.56 6.82
N TYR A 121 -0.93 -11.49 6.16
CA TYR A 121 -0.06 -11.51 5.00
C TYR A 121 1.37 -11.91 5.40
N VAL A 122 2.00 -11.19 6.31
CA VAL A 122 3.37 -11.45 6.78
C VAL A 122 3.45 -12.77 7.53
N GLY A 123 2.45 -13.12 8.32
CA GLY A 123 2.36 -14.38 9.07
C GLY A 123 1.98 -15.61 8.22
N GLY A 124 1.94 -15.50 6.88
CA GLY A 124 1.77 -16.64 5.98
C GLY A 124 0.36 -17.26 5.96
N ARG A 125 -0.66 -16.52 6.34
CA ARG A 125 -2.04 -17.05 6.36
C ARG A 125 -2.71 -17.09 4.98
N LEU A 126 -2.16 -16.37 3.99
CA LEU A 126 -2.71 -16.27 2.64
C LEU A 126 -1.99 -17.17 1.63
N PHE A 127 -0.80 -17.63 1.96
CA PHE A 127 0.05 -18.36 1.02
C PHE A 127 0.58 -19.65 1.66
N GLY A 128 0.95 -20.62 0.81
CA GLY A 128 1.75 -21.76 1.27
C GLY A 128 3.18 -21.33 1.61
N ALA A 129 3.87 -22.10 2.44
CA ALA A 129 5.21 -21.79 2.98
C ALA A 129 6.24 -21.42 1.89
N ARG A 130 6.19 -22.10 0.74
CA ARG A 130 7.10 -21.81 -0.39
C ARG A 130 6.87 -20.39 -0.95
N THR A 131 5.63 -19.98 -1.14
CA THR A 131 5.31 -18.64 -1.66
C THR A 131 5.65 -17.58 -0.63
N GLN A 132 5.39 -17.87 0.64
CA GLN A 132 5.75 -16.96 1.74
C GLN A 132 7.26 -16.72 1.78
N ALA A 133 8.07 -17.77 1.68
CA ALA A 133 9.53 -17.65 1.65
C ALA A 133 10.02 -16.77 0.49
N ILE A 134 9.47 -16.94 -0.71
CA ILE A 134 9.82 -16.07 -1.85
C ILE A 134 9.59 -14.59 -1.56
N GLN A 135 8.55 -14.26 -0.82
CA GLN A 135 8.21 -12.87 -0.49
C GLN A 135 9.12 -12.25 0.56
N THR A 136 9.64 -13.08 1.48
CA THR A 136 10.46 -12.61 2.60
C THR A 136 11.96 -12.77 2.38
N ASP A 137 12.38 -13.55 1.38
CA ASP A 137 13.80 -13.85 1.16
C ASP A 137 14.44 -12.98 0.06
N LEU A 138 13.63 -12.36 -0.81
CA LEU A 138 14.11 -11.60 -1.96
C LEU A 138 13.96 -10.09 -1.76
N PHE A 139 14.68 -9.53 -0.79
CA PHE A 139 14.73 -8.08 -0.61
C PHE A 139 15.92 -7.47 -1.35
N ILE A 140 15.64 -6.45 -2.16
CA ILE A 140 16.61 -5.65 -2.90
C ILE A 140 16.67 -4.27 -2.24
N PRO A 141 17.85 -3.69 -1.99
CA PRO A 141 17.96 -2.32 -1.50
C PRO A 141 17.20 -1.35 -2.40
N GLY A 142 16.42 -0.49 -1.81
CA GLY A 142 15.53 0.46 -2.48
C GLY A 142 14.20 0.56 -1.76
N GLY A 143 13.34 1.46 -2.20
CA GLY A 143 12.11 1.76 -1.49
C GLY A 143 12.36 2.81 -0.42
N GLU A 144 12.52 4.06 -0.86
CA GLU A 144 12.82 5.20 0.02
C GLU A 144 11.61 5.66 0.84
N SER A 145 10.42 5.12 0.53
CA SER A 145 9.20 5.44 1.28
C SER A 145 9.15 4.68 2.61
N GLY A 146 8.72 5.35 3.66
CA GLY A 146 8.58 4.76 4.98
C GLY A 146 9.49 5.40 6.03
N PRO A 147 9.41 4.95 7.29
CA PRO A 147 10.17 5.55 8.38
C PRO A 147 11.68 5.37 8.18
N PRO A 148 12.49 6.37 8.54
CA PRO A 148 13.93 6.22 8.56
C PRO A 148 14.33 5.23 9.65
N GLY A 149 15.43 4.52 9.40
CA GLY A 149 15.96 3.54 10.34
C GLY A 149 17.48 3.44 10.24
N PRO A 150 18.10 2.56 11.06
CA PRO A 150 19.54 2.37 11.08
C PRO A 150 20.10 1.73 9.79
N GLY A 151 19.24 1.11 9.01
CA GLY A 151 19.58 0.47 7.74
C GLY A 151 18.79 1.04 6.57
N LEU A 152 19.16 0.63 5.36
CA LEU A 152 18.43 0.97 4.16
C LEU A 152 17.15 0.15 4.08
N ASN A 153 16.03 0.82 3.81
CA ASN A 153 14.80 0.14 3.46
C ASN A 153 15.03 -0.70 2.20
N SER A 154 14.38 -1.83 2.12
CA SER A 154 14.49 -2.73 0.99
C SER A 154 13.12 -3.22 0.54
N ALA A 155 13.02 -3.57 -0.72
CA ALA A 155 11.77 -3.95 -1.36
C ALA A 155 11.81 -5.38 -1.90
N SER A 156 10.71 -6.09 -1.78
CA SER A 156 10.42 -7.38 -2.37
C SER A 156 9.28 -7.24 -3.38
N LEU A 157 8.68 -8.34 -3.80
CA LEU A 157 7.60 -8.36 -4.80
C LEU A 157 6.37 -7.53 -4.39
N SER A 158 6.08 -7.41 -3.10
CA SER A 158 4.90 -6.69 -2.61
C SER A 158 5.05 -6.17 -1.18
N LEU A 159 6.21 -6.34 -0.58
CA LEU A 159 6.52 -5.88 0.77
C LEU A 159 7.77 -5.01 0.74
N PHE A 160 7.78 -4.03 1.64
CA PHE A 160 8.99 -3.36 2.05
C PHE A 160 9.44 -3.94 3.39
N ARG A 161 10.74 -3.98 3.57
CA ARG A 161 11.40 -4.28 4.84
C ARG A 161 11.96 -2.97 5.38
N TYR A 162 11.48 -2.59 6.54
CA TYR A 162 11.92 -1.38 7.24
C TYR A 162 12.76 -1.78 8.44
N GLU A 163 13.96 -1.22 8.53
CA GLU A 163 14.83 -1.33 9.70
C GLU A 163 14.60 -0.12 10.61
N THR A 164 13.88 -0.32 11.70
CA THR A 164 13.62 0.74 12.68
C THR A 164 14.53 0.61 13.90
N PRO A 165 14.66 1.64 14.74
CA PRO A 165 15.42 1.55 16.00
C PRO A 165 14.94 0.43 16.94
N CYS A 166 13.67 0.01 16.81
CA CYS A 166 13.04 -1.00 17.66
C CYS A 166 13.00 -2.40 17.01
N GLY A 167 13.49 -2.55 15.80
CA GLY A 167 13.54 -3.82 15.10
C GLY A 167 13.06 -3.73 13.67
N VAL A 168 13.04 -4.90 13.01
CA VAL A 168 12.61 -5.04 11.62
C VAL A 168 11.10 -5.25 11.56
N VAL A 169 10.46 -4.57 10.60
CA VAL A 169 9.05 -4.81 10.25
C VAL A 169 8.87 -4.92 8.74
N TYR A 170 7.83 -5.61 8.33
CA TYR A 170 7.44 -5.78 6.94
C TYR A 170 6.09 -5.15 6.67
N GLY A 171 5.95 -4.46 5.55
CA GLY A 171 4.70 -3.84 5.18
C GLY A 171 4.81 -2.88 4.01
N HIS A 172 4.01 -1.86 4.03
CA HIS A 172 4.01 -0.84 2.98
C HIS A 172 3.62 0.51 3.55
N SER A 173 4.31 1.57 3.10
CA SER A 173 3.82 2.94 3.16
C SER A 173 3.29 3.32 1.79
N ARG A 174 2.24 4.10 1.74
CA ARG A 174 1.68 4.56 0.49
C ARG A 174 1.35 6.04 0.58
N ASP A 175 1.51 6.70 -0.57
CA ASP A 175 0.91 7.99 -0.83
C ASP A 175 -0.19 7.82 -1.89
N THR A 176 -1.36 8.30 -1.60
CA THR A 176 -2.49 8.38 -2.53
C THR A 176 -3.21 9.68 -2.30
N LEU A 177 -4.00 10.13 -3.26
CA LEU A 177 -4.70 11.39 -3.16
C LEU A 177 -5.47 11.50 -1.85
N GLY A 178 -5.08 12.47 -1.04
CA GLY A 178 -5.67 12.79 0.23
C GLY A 178 -5.30 11.89 1.42
N TYR A 179 -4.48 10.85 1.23
CA TYR A 179 -4.18 9.92 2.33
C TYR A 179 -2.74 9.38 2.26
N THR A 180 -2.12 9.26 3.42
CA THR A 180 -0.83 8.57 3.56
C THR A 180 -0.93 7.49 4.65
N PRO A 181 -1.29 6.25 4.28
CA PRO A 181 -1.29 5.13 5.19
C PRO A 181 0.08 4.43 5.24
N PHE A 182 0.41 3.93 6.44
CA PHE A 182 1.51 3.04 6.73
C PHE A 182 0.98 1.84 7.51
N ALA A 183 1.25 0.63 7.05
CA ALA A 183 0.82 -0.59 7.72
C ALA A 183 1.93 -1.63 7.69
N VAL A 184 2.35 -2.11 8.87
CA VAL A 184 3.47 -3.03 9.03
C VAL A 184 3.19 -4.09 10.07
N ALA A 185 3.91 -5.21 9.97
CA ALA A 185 3.91 -6.26 10.98
C ALA A 185 5.33 -6.73 11.30
N SER A 186 5.50 -7.31 12.50
CA SER A 186 6.71 -8.06 12.87
C SER A 186 6.95 -9.23 11.91
N PRO A 187 8.19 -9.71 11.74
CA PRO A 187 8.51 -10.80 10.81
C PRO A 187 7.71 -12.08 11.01
N ASP A 188 7.26 -12.35 12.23
CA ASP A 188 6.40 -13.49 12.57
C ASP A 188 4.90 -13.23 12.38
N GLY A 189 4.51 -12.00 11.98
CA GLY A 189 3.13 -11.59 11.80
C GLY A 189 2.29 -11.51 13.07
N THR A 190 2.89 -11.55 14.25
CA THR A 190 2.15 -11.54 15.52
C THR A 190 1.80 -10.13 16.00
N ARG A 191 2.62 -9.15 15.67
CA ARG A 191 2.48 -7.75 16.08
C ARG A 191 2.35 -6.86 14.85
N SER A 192 1.66 -5.74 14.96
CA SER A 192 1.46 -4.83 13.83
C SER A 192 1.20 -3.40 14.28
N ALA A 193 1.58 -2.46 13.44
CA ALA A 193 1.27 -1.05 13.58
C ALA A 193 0.63 -0.52 12.29
N THR A 194 -0.35 0.36 12.45
CA THR A 194 -0.94 1.12 11.36
C THR A 194 -1.01 2.58 11.75
N VAL A 195 -0.43 3.44 10.92
CA VAL A 195 -0.57 4.89 11.00
C VAL A 195 -1.24 5.35 9.72
N SER A 196 -2.25 6.20 9.82
CA SER A 196 -2.93 6.75 8.65
C SER A 196 -3.24 8.21 8.92
N ILE A 197 -2.85 9.07 8.01
CA ILE A 197 -3.22 10.48 8.01
C ILE A 197 -4.06 10.78 6.77
N ASN A 198 -4.91 11.78 6.90
CA ASN A 198 -5.81 12.25 5.85
C ASN A 198 -5.21 13.40 5.04
N LEU A 199 -3.94 13.30 4.76
CA LEU A 199 -3.18 14.24 3.97
C LEU A 199 -2.27 13.44 3.03
N ALA A 200 -2.24 13.78 1.75
CA ALA A 200 -1.25 13.25 0.84
C ALA A 200 0.10 13.92 1.13
N LEU A 201 1.07 13.11 1.54
CA LEU A 201 2.45 13.54 1.80
C LEU A 201 3.38 12.63 1.03
N ASN A 202 3.98 13.15 -0.02
CA ASN A 202 5.02 12.48 -0.76
C ASN A 202 6.31 13.30 -0.74
N GLU A 203 7.41 12.67 -1.08
CA GLU A 203 8.74 13.31 -1.09
C GLU A 203 8.86 14.38 -2.18
N ASP A 204 7.96 14.39 -3.16
CA ASP A 204 7.91 15.38 -4.23
C ASP A 204 7.29 16.72 -3.80
N ILE A 205 6.59 16.75 -2.65
CA ILE A 205 6.08 18.00 -2.04
C ILE A 205 7.22 18.68 -1.28
N ILE A 206 8.23 19.08 -2.03
CA ILE A 206 9.46 19.66 -1.49
C ILE A 206 9.19 21.09 -1.01
N GLY A 207 9.55 21.37 0.23
CA GLY A 207 9.77 22.70 0.79
C GLY A 207 8.87 23.07 1.98
N GLN A 208 7.56 22.82 1.93
CA GLN A 208 6.65 23.25 3.03
C GLN A 208 6.12 22.10 3.88
N ALA A 209 6.12 20.87 3.36
CA ALA A 209 5.62 19.71 4.07
C ALA A 209 6.71 18.86 4.76
N VAL A 210 7.97 19.26 4.69
CA VAL A 210 9.10 18.51 5.27
C VAL A 210 8.92 18.29 6.77
N GLU A 211 8.47 19.30 7.51
CA GLU A 211 8.23 19.18 8.96
C GLU A 211 7.09 18.18 9.24
N VAL A 212 6.02 18.24 8.46
CA VAL A 212 4.89 17.34 8.60
C VAL A 212 5.29 15.91 8.22
N LEU A 213 6.06 15.73 7.15
CA LEU A 213 6.60 14.43 6.76
C LEU A 213 7.52 13.86 7.84
N ASN A 214 8.40 14.68 8.42
CA ASN A 214 9.27 14.25 9.52
C ASN A 214 8.46 13.88 10.78
N ALA A 215 7.41 14.63 11.10
CA ALA A 215 6.51 14.30 12.20
C ALA A 215 5.77 12.98 11.95
N LEU A 216 5.29 12.74 10.71
CA LEU A 216 4.69 11.47 10.31
C LEU A 216 5.69 10.31 10.47
N ARG A 217 6.92 10.45 9.96
CA ARG A 217 7.97 9.44 10.10
C ARG A 217 8.29 9.14 11.56
N GLY A 218 8.33 10.18 12.43
CA GLY A 218 8.45 10.02 13.87
C GLY A 218 7.30 9.22 14.49
N ALA A 219 6.07 9.49 14.07
CA ALA A 219 4.88 8.77 14.53
C ALA A 219 4.88 7.30 14.05
N GLU A 220 5.31 7.03 12.83
CA GLU A 220 5.46 5.67 12.30
C GLU A 220 6.48 4.87 13.13
N VAL A 221 7.65 5.43 13.43
CA VAL A 221 8.66 4.80 14.29
C VAL A 221 8.10 4.55 15.69
N ALA A 222 7.46 5.55 16.29
CA ALA A 222 6.86 5.41 17.62
C ALA A 222 5.81 4.28 17.67
N ALA A 223 4.93 4.22 16.65
CA ALA A 223 3.91 3.17 16.55
C ALA A 223 4.54 1.77 16.40
N VAL A 224 5.62 1.64 15.63
CA VAL A 224 6.38 0.38 15.50
C VAL A 224 6.99 -0.01 16.85
N CYS A 225 7.64 0.92 17.56
CA CYS A 225 8.26 0.64 18.84
C CYS A 225 7.21 0.16 19.86
N MET A 226 6.10 0.88 19.99
CA MET A 226 5.00 0.46 20.87
C MET A 226 4.47 -0.93 20.51
N ALA A 227 4.32 -1.24 19.23
CA ALA A 227 3.83 -2.54 18.78
C ALA A 227 4.84 -3.67 19.09
N LEU A 228 6.15 -3.42 18.89
CA LEU A 228 7.18 -4.43 19.11
C LEU A 228 7.50 -4.66 20.59
N ASP A 229 7.47 -3.62 21.42
CA ASP A 229 7.72 -3.72 22.86
C ASP A 229 6.56 -4.33 23.64
N GLY A 230 5.36 -4.33 23.07
CA GLY A 230 4.17 -4.95 23.69
C GLY A 230 3.58 -4.13 24.84
N SER A 231 3.88 -2.82 24.87
CA SER A 231 3.31 -1.86 25.84
C SER A 231 2.06 -1.16 25.33
#